data_bb1a447cf47954149b33c8556d3606aa
#
_entry.id   bb1a447cf47954149b33c8556d3606aa
#
_cell.length_a   1.000
_cell.length_b   1.000
_cell.length_c   1.000
_cell.angle_alpha   90.00
_cell.angle_beta   90.00
_cell.angle_gamma   90.00
#
_symmetry.space_group_name_H-M   'P 1'
#
loop_
_entity.id
_entity.type
_entity.pdbx_description
1 polymer ?
#
loop_
_entity_poly.entity_id
_entity_poly.type
_entity_poly.pdbx_seq_one_letter_code
_entity_poly.pdbx_strand_id
1 'polypeptide(L)'
;KGTRISDFLEPRVNSISLVSILVGLSYSGILGFMASYTREVNLVEAGTLFFVVYAVVITLTRPVLGIVFDRHGENCVMYPSYVCLAIGIVLLSQATASWMVLLSAVFVGLGYGTYMSNGQAVVIKMVPVHRIGVATSTYFIALDLGLGVGPYVLGAWKETVGFTGMFSTTAIIALVALVCYFLFYGRLVGTDKDPSLKAQQEDEAMQLRMRMASESQIIEE
;
A
#
# COMPACT_ATOMS: atom_id res chain seq x y z
N LYS A 1 28.43 -18.11 7.53
CA LYS A 1 27.96 -17.37 6.33
C LYS A 1 27.60 -15.98 6.79
N GLY A 2 28.31 -14.93 6.34
CA GLY A 2 27.97 -13.57 6.70
C GLY A 2 26.60 -13.21 6.09
N THR A 3 25.70 -12.73 6.92
CA THR A 3 24.38 -12.20 6.52
C THR A 3 24.59 -10.94 5.68
N ARG A 4 24.09 -10.94 4.46
CA ARG A 4 24.15 -9.79 3.55
C ARG A 4 22.83 -9.00 3.65
N ILE A 5 22.86 -7.70 3.43
CA ILE A 5 21.64 -6.85 3.39
C ILE A 5 20.65 -7.38 2.34
N SER A 6 21.14 -7.97 1.24
CA SER A 6 20.31 -8.64 0.23
C SER A 6 19.53 -9.87 0.75
N ASP A 7 19.86 -10.37 1.93
CA ASP A 7 19.14 -11.48 2.56
C ASP A 7 17.88 -10.98 3.30
N PHE A 8 17.80 -9.66 3.56
CA PHE A 8 16.71 -9.00 4.27
C PHE A 8 15.86 -8.06 3.41
N LEU A 9 16.41 -7.59 2.28
CA LEU A 9 15.73 -6.67 1.37
C LEU A 9 15.70 -7.26 -0.04
N GLU A 10 14.56 -7.15 -0.71
CA GLU A 10 14.36 -7.60 -2.09
C GLU A 10 14.42 -6.40 -3.06
N PRO A 11 15.51 -6.25 -3.84
CA PRO A 11 15.66 -5.12 -4.75
C PRO A 11 14.58 -5.02 -5.84
N ARG A 12 13.97 -6.15 -6.20
CA ARG A 12 12.92 -6.21 -7.25
C ARG A 12 11.67 -5.44 -6.87
N VAL A 13 11.41 -5.31 -5.56
CA VAL A 13 10.22 -4.61 -5.04
C VAL A 13 10.52 -3.18 -4.59
N ASN A 14 11.75 -2.68 -4.77
CA ASN A 14 12.13 -1.33 -4.32
C ASN A 14 11.21 -0.23 -4.88
N SER A 15 10.75 -0.38 -6.12
CA SER A 15 9.83 0.59 -6.76
C SER A 15 8.50 0.68 -6.00
N ILE A 16 7.89 -0.46 -5.67
CA ILE A 16 6.64 -0.53 -4.90
C ILE A 16 6.90 -0.14 -3.44
N SER A 17 8.06 -0.50 -2.89
CA SER A 17 8.45 -0.09 -1.53
C SER A 17 8.54 1.42 -1.38
N LEU A 18 9.09 2.14 -2.38
CA LEU A 18 9.09 3.60 -2.39
C LEU A 18 7.67 4.18 -2.39
N VAL A 19 6.78 3.62 -3.20
CA VAL A 19 5.36 4.01 -3.21
C VAL A 19 4.71 3.72 -1.85
N SER A 20 5.07 2.62 -1.19
CA SER A 20 4.57 2.26 0.15
C SER A 20 4.96 3.27 1.21
N ILE A 21 6.20 3.81 1.17
CA ILE A 21 6.62 4.91 2.07
C ILE A 21 5.71 6.11 1.90
N LEU A 22 5.42 6.51 0.66
CA LEU A 22 4.55 7.67 0.38
C LEU A 22 3.11 7.45 0.86
N VAL A 23 2.56 6.25 0.64
CA VAL A 23 1.22 5.89 1.12
C VAL A 23 1.17 5.84 2.64
N GLY A 24 2.18 5.22 3.28
CA GLY A 24 2.31 5.19 4.73
C GLY A 24 2.41 6.61 5.32
N LEU A 25 3.22 7.47 4.71
CA LEU A 25 3.35 8.88 5.10
C LEU A 25 2.00 9.62 4.96
N SER A 26 1.26 9.40 3.88
CA SER A 26 -0.06 10.02 3.67
C SER A 26 -1.07 9.63 4.75
N TYR A 27 -1.12 8.34 5.09
CA TYR A 27 -2.05 7.83 6.10
C TYR A 27 -1.61 8.15 7.53
N SER A 28 -0.33 8.36 7.78
CA SER A 28 0.22 8.66 9.11
C SER A 28 -0.35 9.94 9.73
N GLY A 29 -0.72 10.91 8.89
CA GLY A 29 -1.42 12.13 9.31
C GLY A 29 -2.77 11.83 9.98
N ILE A 30 -3.53 10.91 9.42
CA ILE A 30 -4.81 10.45 9.99
C ILE A 30 -4.55 9.72 11.31
N LEU A 31 -3.65 8.73 11.29
CA LEU A 31 -3.38 7.90 12.44
C LEU A 31 -2.83 8.70 13.63
N GLY A 32 -1.93 9.66 13.37
CA GLY A 32 -1.26 10.45 14.42
C GLY A 32 -2.05 11.65 14.93
N PHE A 33 -2.91 12.24 14.08
CA PHE A 33 -3.49 13.55 14.41
C PHE A 33 -5.03 13.59 14.42
N MET A 34 -5.72 12.50 14.12
CA MET A 34 -7.20 12.46 14.09
C MET A 34 -7.82 12.99 15.38
N ALA A 35 -7.35 12.54 16.55
CA ALA A 35 -7.89 12.93 17.84
C ALA A 35 -7.68 14.43 18.14
N SER A 36 -6.51 14.97 17.78
CA SER A 36 -6.20 16.39 17.97
C SER A 36 -6.99 17.26 16.99
N TYR A 37 -7.08 16.84 15.75
CA TYR A 37 -7.83 17.52 14.70
C TYR A 37 -9.32 17.61 15.02
N THR A 38 -9.95 16.50 15.39
CA THR A 38 -11.40 16.46 15.66
C THR A 38 -11.77 17.22 16.93
N ARG A 39 -10.83 17.39 17.87
CA ARG A 39 -11.01 18.32 19.01
C ARG A 39 -11.00 19.78 18.57
N GLU A 40 -10.09 20.17 17.67
CA GLU A 40 -9.97 21.54 17.19
C GLU A 40 -11.22 21.98 16.40
N VAL A 41 -11.77 21.05 15.58
CA VAL A 41 -12.99 21.32 14.79
C VAL A 41 -14.30 20.98 15.52
N ASN A 42 -14.25 20.62 16.81
CA ASN A 42 -15.39 20.22 17.65
C ASN A 42 -16.22 19.04 17.11
N LEU A 43 -15.56 18.06 16.48
CA LEU A 43 -16.16 16.87 15.88
C LEU A 43 -15.63 15.56 16.54
N VAL A 44 -15.42 15.54 17.86
CA VAL A 44 -14.77 14.44 18.59
C VAL A 44 -15.50 13.11 18.41
N GLU A 45 -16.84 13.11 18.46
CA GLU A 45 -17.64 11.89 18.26
C GLU A 45 -17.43 11.29 16.87
N ALA A 46 -17.43 12.13 15.83
CA ALA A 46 -17.16 11.69 14.48
C ALA A 46 -15.73 11.14 14.32
N GLY A 47 -14.75 11.73 15.01
CA GLY A 47 -13.38 11.22 15.04
C GLY A 47 -13.25 9.84 15.69
N THR A 48 -14.03 9.58 16.71
CA THR A 48 -14.09 8.25 17.35
C THR A 48 -14.74 7.22 16.43
N LEU A 49 -15.83 7.59 15.77
CA LEU A 49 -16.56 6.74 14.83
C LEU A 49 -15.80 6.52 13.52
N PHE A 50 -14.86 7.42 13.17
CA PHE A 50 -14.04 7.31 11.95
C PHE A 50 -13.39 5.93 11.83
N PHE A 51 -12.71 5.47 12.87
CA PHE A 51 -11.99 4.18 12.82
C PHE A 51 -12.95 2.99 12.79
N VAL A 52 -14.14 3.12 13.37
CA VAL A 52 -15.18 2.08 13.29
C VAL A 52 -15.70 1.96 11.85
N VAL A 53 -16.07 3.07 11.21
CA VAL A 53 -16.51 3.10 9.81
C VAL A 53 -15.40 2.60 8.88
N TYR A 54 -14.17 3.07 9.08
CA TYR A 54 -12.99 2.62 8.37
C TYR A 54 -12.81 1.10 8.44
N ALA A 55 -12.90 0.51 9.65
CA ALA A 55 -12.75 -0.93 9.85
C ALA A 55 -13.86 -1.74 9.18
N VAL A 56 -15.12 -1.26 9.27
CA VAL A 56 -16.27 -1.90 8.61
C VAL A 56 -16.10 -1.89 7.09
N VAL A 57 -15.72 -0.74 6.52
CA VAL A 57 -15.50 -0.61 5.07
C VAL A 57 -14.41 -1.58 4.60
N ILE A 58 -13.27 -1.64 5.26
CA ILE A 58 -12.20 -2.57 4.90
C ILE A 58 -12.68 -4.02 4.96
N THR A 59 -13.37 -4.39 6.03
CA THR A 59 -13.80 -5.77 6.23
C THR A 59 -14.79 -6.21 5.14
N LEU A 60 -15.73 -5.35 4.77
CA LEU A 60 -16.74 -5.65 3.76
C LEU A 60 -16.17 -5.62 2.33
N THR A 61 -15.20 -4.76 2.06
CA THR A 61 -14.67 -4.58 0.69
C THR A 61 -13.55 -5.55 0.35
N ARG A 62 -12.80 -6.08 1.32
CA ARG A 62 -11.69 -7.01 1.07
C ARG A 62 -12.04 -8.19 0.16
N PRO A 63 -13.10 -8.97 0.41
CA PRO A 63 -13.42 -10.12 -0.45
C PRO A 63 -13.80 -9.71 -1.86
N VAL A 64 -14.52 -8.59 -2.01
CA VAL A 64 -14.94 -8.08 -3.32
C VAL A 64 -13.74 -7.59 -4.13
N LEU A 65 -12.88 -6.78 -3.50
CA LEU A 65 -11.71 -6.21 -4.16
C LEU A 65 -10.64 -7.27 -4.48
N GLY A 66 -10.52 -8.31 -3.66
CA GLY A 66 -9.69 -9.47 -3.98
C GLY A 66 -10.16 -10.18 -5.26
N ILE A 67 -11.46 -10.44 -5.41
CA ILE A 67 -12.03 -11.03 -6.62
C ILE A 67 -11.82 -10.12 -7.85
N VAL A 68 -11.98 -8.81 -7.68
CA VAL A 68 -11.76 -7.84 -8.77
C VAL A 68 -10.28 -7.83 -9.17
N PHE A 69 -9.36 -7.84 -8.21
CA PHE A 69 -7.93 -7.92 -8.42
C PHE A 69 -7.54 -9.17 -9.23
N ASP A 70 -8.09 -10.34 -8.88
CA ASP A 70 -7.79 -11.61 -9.53
C ASP A 70 -8.37 -11.69 -10.96
N ARG A 71 -9.55 -11.09 -11.18
CA ARG A 71 -10.25 -11.16 -12.48
C ARG A 71 -9.86 -10.06 -13.45
N HIS A 72 -9.61 -8.86 -12.99
CA HIS A 72 -9.40 -7.66 -13.84
C HIS A 72 -7.97 -7.11 -13.75
N GLY A 73 -7.12 -7.76 -12.95
CA GLY A 73 -5.74 -7.36 -12.75
C GLY A 73 -5.55 -6.27 -11.68
N GLU A 74 -4.30 -6.12 -11.28
CA GLU A 74 -3.91 -5.25 -10.18
C GLU A 74 -4.21 -3.77 -10.41
N ASN A 75 -4.02 -3.27 -11.62
CA ASN A 75 -4.22 -1.85 -11.94
C ASN A 75 -5.67 -1.41 -11.73
N CYS A 76 -6.65 -2.30 -11.96
CA CYS A 76 -8.07 -2.01 -11.77
C CYS A 76 -8.43 -1.70 -10.32
N VAL A 77 -7.67 -2.22 -9.37
CA VAL A 77 -7.88 -2.02 -7.94
C VAL A 77 -6.92 -0.97 -7.37
N MET A 78 -5.67 -0.96 -7.82
CA MET A 78 -4.64 -0.08 -7.29
C MET A 78 -4.87 1.40 -7.64
N TYR A 79 -5.21 1.74 -8.88
CA TYR A 79 -5.47 3.15 -9.24
C TYR A 79 -6.64 3.76 -8.46
N PRO A 80 -7.83 3.13 -8.39
CA PRO A 80 -8.90 3.66 -7.56
C PRO A 80 -8.54 3.80 -6.08
N SER A 81 -7.68 2.91 -5.54
CA SER A 81 -7.29 2.99 -4.13
C SER A 81 -6.52 4.28 -3.81
N TYR A 82 -5.58 4.70 -4.66
CA TYR A 82 -4.86 5.97 -4.46
C TYR A 82 -5.79 7.18 -4.58
N VAL A 83 -6.71 7.15 -5.56
CA VAL A 83 -7.69 8.23 -5.75
C VAL A 83 -8.63 8.31 -4.54
N CYS A 84 -9.17 7.19 -4.08
CA CYS A 84 -10.00 7.14 -2.88
C CYS A 84 -9.26 7.67 -1.64
N LEU A 85 -8.00 7.27 -1.45
CA LEU A 85 -7.18 7.78 -0.34
C LEU A 85 -7.05 9.30 -0.41
N ALA A 86 -6.71 9.85 -1.56
CA ALA A 86 -6.57 11.29 -1.76
C ALA A 86 -7.90 12.03 -1.51
N ILE A 87 -9.02 11.54 -2.07
CA ILE A 87 -10.35 12.11 -1.85
C ILE A 87 -10.71 12.09 -0.36
N GLY A 88 -10.50 10.96 0.31
CA GLY A 88 -10.78 10.82 1.73
C GLY A 88 -10.01 11.83 2.57
N ILE A 89 -8.71 12.02 2.29
CA ILE A 89 -7.89 13.00 3.01
C ILE A 89 -8.32 14.44 2.71
N VAL A 90 -8.67 14.76 1.46
CA VAL A 90 -9.20 16.09 1.10
C VAL A 90 -10.52 16.38 1.82
N LEU A 91 -11.45 15.42 1.86
CA LEU A 91 -12.69 15.55 2.61
C LEU A 91 -12.42 15.82 4.09
N LEU A 92 -11.44 15.12 4.68
CA LEU A 92 -11.03 15.33 6.06
C LEU A 92 -10.45 16.74 6.26
N SER A 93 -9.61 17.22 5.34
CA SER A 93 -8.99 18.55 5.41
C SER A 93 -10.00 19.70 5.43
N GLN A 94 -11.18 19.48 4.85
CA GLN A 94 -12.27 20.46 4.73
C GLN A 94 -13.47 20.16 5.67
N ALA A 95 -13.31 19.21 6.61
CA ALA A 95 -14.43 18.75 7.41
C ALA A 95 -14.94 19.83 8.36
N THR A 96 -16.21 20.21 8.17
CA THR A 96 -16.97 21.15 9.02
C THR A 96 -18.16 20.50 9.69
N ALA A 97 -18.47 19.24 9.33
CA ALA A 97 -19.59 18.47 9.86
C ALA A 97 -19.23 17.00 10.02
N SER A 98 -19.89 16.32 10.96
CA SER A 98 -19.63 14.89 11.28
C SER A 98 -19.75 13.97 10.08
N TRP A 99 -20.72 14.20 9.18
CA TRP A 99 -20.91 13.38 7.98
C TRP A 99 -19.69 13.45 7.03
N MET A 100 -18.97 14.57 6.97
CA MET A 100 -17.77 14.69 6.14
C MET A 100 -16.63 13.84 6.69
N VAL A 101 -16.45 13.79 8.02
CA VAL A 101 -15.47 12.94 8.69
C VAL A 101 -15.79 11.46 8.45
N LEU A 102 -17.07 11.07 8.56
CA LEU A 102 -17.48 9.68 8.33
C LEU A 102 -17.39 9.27 6.86
N LEU A 103 -17.72 10.17 5.93
CA LEU A 103 -17.53 9.93 4.50
C LEU A 103 -16.04 9.82 4.15
N SER A 104 -15.19 10.64 4.76
CA SER A 104 -13.74 10.51 4.65
C SER A 104 -13.28 9.11 5.11
N ALA A 105 -13.82 8.59 6.22
CA ALA A 105 -13.49 7.24 6.69
C ALA A 105 -13.80 6.16 5.66
N VAL A 106 -14.91 6.29 4.92
CA VAL A 106 -15.26 5.37 3.82
C VAL A 106 -14.20 5.41 2.72
N PHE A 107 -13.86 6.60 2.24
CA PHE A 107 -12.88 6.75 1.18
C PHE A 107 -11.47 6.35 1.60
N VAL A 108 -11.06 6.66 2.83
CA VAL A 108 -9.75 6.22 3.37
C VAL A 108 -9.73 4.70 3.54
N GLY A 109 -10.83 4.08 3.96
CA GLY A 109 -10.97 2.63 4.06
C GLY A 109 -10.84 1.94 2.71
N LEU A 110 -11.54 2.46 1.69
CA LEU A 110 -11.41 2.01 0.31
C LEU A 110 -10.00 2.26 -0.26
N GLY A 111 -9.36 3.36 0.11
CA GLY A 111 -8.03 3.71 -0.35
C GLY A 111 -6.94 2.92 0.36
N TYR A 112 -6.64 3.29 1.60
CA TYR A 112 -5.52 2.71 2.35
C TYR A 112 -5.72 1.23 2.67
N GLY A 113 -6.94 0.82 3.07
CA GLY A 113 -7.23 -0.58 3.39
C GLY A 113 -7.07 -1.50 2.18
N THR A 114 -7.52 -1.04 1.01
CA THR A 114 -7.34 -1.74 -0.27
C THR A 114 -5.87 -1.80 -0.66
N TYR A 115 -5.16 -0.67 -0.57
CA TYR A 115 -3.73 -0.59 -0.87
C TYR A 115 -2.92 -1.57 -0.03
N MET A 116 -3.14 -1.61 1.28
CA MET A 116 -2.38 -2.46 2.20
C MET A 116 -2.46 -3.95 1.81
N SER A 117 -3.65 -4.43 1.44
CA SER A 117 -3.87 -5.83 1.08
C SER A 117 -3.41 -6.16 -0.33
N ASN A 118 -3.80 -5.34 -1.31
CA ASN A 118 -3.51 -5.61 -2.72
C ASN A 118 -2.09 -5.19 -3.11
N GLY A 119 -1.50 -4.20 -2.45
CA GLY A 119 -0.08 -3.87 -2.61
C GLY A 119 0.83 -5.03 -2.21
N GLN A 120 0.50 -5.76 -1.14
CA GLN A 120 1.20 -7.00 -0.79
C GLN A 120 1.04 -8.05 -1.89
N ALA A 121 -0.16 -8.21 -2.47
CA ALA A 121 -0.41 -9.15 -3.56
C ALA A 121 0.41 -8.80 -4.82
N VAL A 122 0.54 -7.51 -5.15
CA VAL A 122 1.43 -7.03 -6.23
C VAL A 122 2.88 -7.43 -5.96
N VAL A 123 3.38 -7.20 -4.75
CA VAL A 123 4.75 -7.54 -4.37
C VAL A 123 5.03 -9.04 -4.48
N ILE A 124 4.08 -9.88 -4.08
CA ILE A 124 4.18 -11.35 -4.21
C ILE A 124 4.31 -11.76 -5.67
N LYS A 125 3.56 -11.13 -6.58
CA LYS A 125 3.65 -11.42 -8.02
C LYS A 125 5.00 -11.03 -8.65
N MET A 126 5.72 -10.07 -8.06
CA MET A 126 6.99 -9.57 -8.61
C MET A 126 8.20 -10.46 -8.34
N VAL A 127 8.06 -11.48 -7.49
CA VAL A 127 9.18 -12.30 -7.02
C VAL A 127 8.86 -13.79 -7.12
N PRO A 128 9.87 -14.65 -7.34
CA PRO A 128 9.69 -16.11 -7.30
C PRO A 128 9.28 -16.58 -5.89
N VAL A 129 8.62 -17.72 -5.82
CA VAL A 129 7.99 -18.28 -4.60
C VAL A 129 8.96 -18.32 -3.41
N HIS A 130 10.22 -18.70 -3.63
CA HIS A 130 11.22 -18.78 -2.55
C HIS A 130 11.64 -17.43 -1.95
N ARG A 131 11.29 -16.29 -2.59
CA ARG A 131 11.62 -14.93 -2.14
C ARG A 131 10.41 -14.14 -1.59
N ILE A 132 9.22 -14.73 -1.57
CA ILE A 132 7.98 -14.06 -1.14
C ILE A 132 8.11 -13.49 0.28
N GLY A 133 8.71 -14.23 1.22
CA GLY A 133 8.87 -13.75 2.59
C GLY A 133 9.71 -12.48 2.70
N VAL A 134 10.86 -12.44 2.00
CA VAL A 134 11.76 -11.27 1.99
C VAL A 134 11.10 -10.08 1.29
N ALA A 135 10.42 -10.31 0.18
CA ALA A 135 9.72 -9.26 -0.57
C ALA A 135 8.58 -8.64 0.25
N THR A 136 7.78 -9.47 0.90
CA THR A 136 6.71 -9.02 1.81
C THR A 136 7.26 -8.22 2.99
N SER A 137 8.37 -8.68 3.59
CA SER A 137 9.04 -7.95 4.67
C SER A 137 9.54 -6.58 4.19
N THR A 138 10.16 -6.51 3.01
CA THR A 138 10.64 -5.26 2.41
C THR A 138 9.47 -4.27 2.20
N TYR A 139 8.34 -4.75 1.72
CA TYR A 139 7.13 -3.96 1.52
C TYR A 139 6.60 -3.36 2.84
N PHE A 140 6.45 -4.19 3.88
CA PHE A 140 5.94 -3.72 5.17
C PHE A 140 6.92 -2.82 5.90
N ILE A 141 8.23 -3.09 5.86
CA ILE A 141 9.26 -2.18 6.40
C ILE A 141 9.13 -0.80 5.77
N ALA A 142 8.95 -0.72 4.45
CA ALA A 142 8.78 0.53 3.75
C ALA A 142 7.49 1.26 4.16
N LEU A 143 6.37 0.53 4.26
CA LEU A 143 5.09 1.08 4.69
C LEU A 143 5.18 1.63 6.13
N ASP A 144 5.76 0.84 7.04
CA ASP A 144 5.93 1.20 8.45
C ASP A 144 6.91 2.35 8.64
N LEU A 145 7.93 2.46 7.77
CA LEU A 145 8.83 3.61 7.76
C LEU A 145 8.07 4.90 7.47
N GLY A 146 7.18 4.89 6.46
CA GLY A 146 6.30 6.03 6.16
C GLY A 146 5.38 6.37 7.32
N LEU A 147 4.76 5.35 7.94
CA LEU A 147 3.89 5.51 9.10
C LEU A 147 4.63 6.03 10.33
N GLY A 148 5.84 5.54 10.60
CA GLY A 148 6.61 5.88 11.79
C GLY A 148 7.28 7.26 11.72
N VAL A 149 7.83 7.62 10.55
CA VAL A 149 8.46 8.93 10.33
C VAL A 149 7.42 10.03 10.11
N GLY A 150 6.26 9.66 9.56
CA GLY A 150 5.20 10.59 9.19
C GLY A 150 4.75 11.53 10.31
N PRO A 151 4.38 11.06 11.51
CA PRO A 151 3.92 11.94 12.59
C PRO A 151 4.96 12.97 13.01
N TYR A 152 6.24 12.63 12.96
CA TYR A 152 7.31 13.57 13.29
C TYR A 152 7.40 14.71 12.25
N VAL A 153 7.46 14.35 10.96
CA VAL A 153 7.55 15.33 9.86
C VAL A 153 6.28 16.17 9.76
N LEU A 154 5.11 15.51 9.82
CA LEU A 154 3.82 16.18 9.72
C LEU A 154 3.50 17.02 10.96
N GLY A 155 3.97 16.63 12.14
CA GLY A 155 3.82 17.43 13.36
C GLY A 155 4.53 18.77 13.25
N ALA A 156 5.79 18.78 12.81
CA ALA A 156 6.53 20.01 12.55
C ALA A 156 5.87 20.85 11.43
N TRP A 157 5.39 20.20 10.37
CA TRP A 157 4.72 20.88 9.26
C TRP A 157 3.39 21.49 9.67
N LYS A 158 2.61 20.80 10.51
CA LYS A 158 1.32 21.28 11.05
C LYS A 158 1.46 22.61 11.79
N GLU A 159 2.55 22.84 12.52
CA GLU A 159 2.78 24.08 13.25
C GLU A 159 2.83 25.31 12.34
N THR A 160 3.22 25.12 11.09
CA THR A 160 3.29 26.22 10.10
C THR A 160 2.02 26.40 9.27
N VAL A 161 1.34 25.30 8.90
CA VAL A 161 0.22 25.30 7.94
C VAL A 161 -1.13 24.92 8.54
N GLY A 162 -1.17 24.54 9.81
CA GLY A 162 -2.36 24.02 10.48
C GLY A 162 -2.77 22.63 10.01
N PHE A 163 -3.87 22.10 10.55
CA PHE A 163 -4.38 20.76 10.17
C PHE A 163 -4.86 20.70 8.72
N THR A 164 -5.58 21.72 8.25
CA THR A 164 -6.06 21.77 6.86
C THR A 164 -4.90 21.71 5.87
N GLY A 165 -3.84 22.47 6.09
CA GLY A 165 -2.64 22.45 5.26
C GLY A 165 -1.90 21.13 5.34
N MET A 166 -1.77 20.55 6.53
CA MET A 166 -1.16 19.25 6.74
C MET A 166 -1.89 18.13 5.97
N PHE A 167 -3.24 18.03 6.13
CA PHE A 167 -4.01 17.03 5.40
C PHE A 167 -4.02 17.29 3.88
N SER A 168 -4.08 18.54 3.43
CA SER A 168 -3.95 18.85 2.00
C SER A 168 -2.60 18.39 1.44
N THR A 169 -1.53 18.57 2.19
CA THR A 169 -0.19 18.08 1.80
C THR A 169 -0.16 16.55 1.72
N THR A 170 -0.73 15.84 2.70
CA THR A 170 -0.78 14.37 2.66
C THR A 170 -1.65 13.84 1.53
N ALA A 171 -2.71 14.55 1.14
CA ALA A 171 -3.49 14.22 -0.06
C ALA A 171 -2.66 14.36 -1.35
N ILE A 172 -1.85 15.41 -1.46
CA ILE A 172 -0.92 15.57 -2.59
C ILE A 172 0.10 14.44 -2.61
N ILE A 173 0.65 14.04 -1.45
CA ILE A 173 1.57 12.89 -1.36
C ILE A 173 0.90 11.60 -1.84
N ALA A 174 -0.37 11.37 -1.52
CA ALA A 174 -1.12 10.22 -2.03
C ALA A 174 -1.26 10.24 -3.57
N LEU A 175 -1.47 11.41 -4.18
CA LEU A 175 -1.48 11.57 -5.64
C LEU A 175 -0.09 11.39 -6.25
N VAL A 176 0.97 11.85 -5.58
CA VAL A 176 2.35 11.58 -6.00
C VAL A 176 2.64 10.08 -5.96
N ALA A 177 2.15 9.36 -4.93
CA ALA A 177 2.26 7.91 -4.85
C ALA A 177 1.57 7.21 -6.04
N LEU A 178 0.39 7.69 -6.47
CA LEU A 178 -0.28 7.21 -7.68
C LEU A 178 0.57 7.40 -8.94
N VAL A 179 1.16 8.58 -9.10
CA VAL A 179 2.04 8.86 -10.26
C VAL A 179 3.28 7.98 -10.22
N CYS A 180 3.91 7.82 -9.05
CA CYS A 180 5.04 6.92 -8.87
C CYS A 180 4.67 5.46 -9.18
N TYR A 181 3.51 4.99 -8.72
CA TYR A 181 3.02 3.66 -9.05
C TYR A 181 2.86 3.48 -10.57
N PHE A 182 2.22 4.45 -11.24
CA PHE A 182 2.08 4.42 -12.70
C PHE A 182 3.43 4.36 -13.41
N LEU A 183 4.38 5.20 -13.03
CA LEU A 183 5.68 5.29 -13.69
C LEU A 183 6.55 4.05 -13.48
N PHE A 184 6.54 3.48 -12.28
CA PHE A 184 7.45 2.41 -11.89
C PHE A 184 6.88 1.01 -12.13
N TYR A 185 5.58 0.84 -12.04
CA TYR A 185 4.96 -0.48 -12.13
C TYR A 185 3.74 -0.51 -13.07
N GLY A 186 2.73 0.33 -12.83
CA GLY A 186 1.43 0.22 -13.46
C GLY A 186 1.44 0.21 -14.99
N ARG A 187 2.36 0.97 -15.60
CA ARG A 187 2.55 0.99 -17.06
C ARG A 187 3.25 -0.26 -17.63
N LEU A 188 3.89 -1.05 -16.77
CA LEU A 188 4.63 -2.25 -17.18
C LEU A 188 3.75 -3.49 -17.14
N VAL A 189 2.67 -3.47 -16.39
CA VAL A 189 1.70 -4.56 -16.26
C VAL A 189 1.13 -4.93 -17.62
N GLY A 190 1.20 -6.22 -17.97
CA GLY A 190 0.73 -6.74 -19.26
C GLY A 190 1.65 -6.46 -20.45
N THR A 191 2.85 -5.95 -20.24
CA THR A 191 3.89 -5.79 -21.28
C THR A 191 5.01 -6.81 -21.11
N ASP A 192 5.88 -6.96 -22.11
CA ASP A 192 7.07 -7.83 -22.04
C ASP A 192 8.03 -7.49 -20.90
N LYS A 193 7.87 -6.29 -20.31
CA LYS A 193 8.66 -5.80 -19.17
C LYS A 193 7.99 -6.00 -17.82
N ASP A 194 6.84 -6.67 -17.80
CA ASP A 194 6.11 -6.96 -16.56
C ASP A 194 7.00 -7.78 -15.60
N PRO A 195 7.26 -7.28 -14.38
CA PRO A 195 8.07 -7.99 -13.41
C PRO A 195 7.50 -9.36 -13.01
N SER A 196 6.18 -9.53 -13.07
CA SER A 196 5.50 -10.79 -12.74
C SER A 196 5.82 -11.90 -13.73
N LEU A 197 5.98 -11.59 -15.01
CA LEU A 197 6.37 -12.58 -16.03
C LEU A 197 7.77 -13.15 -15.79
N LYS A 198 8.71 -12.31 -15.35
CA LYS A 198 10.06 -12.76 -15.01
C LYS A 198 10.08 -13.68 -13.80
N ALA A 199 9.28 -13.37 -12.78
CA ALA A 199 9.15 -14.20 -11.60
C ALA A 199 8.56 -15.59 -11.95
N GLN A 200 7.52 -15.64 -12.78
CA GLN A 200 6.91 -16.87 -13.27
C GLN A 200 7.90 -17.72 -14.07
N GLN A 201 8.65 -17.13 -15.00
CA GLN A 201 9.68 -17.83 -15.78
C GLN A 201 10.78 -18.43 -14.90
N GLU A 202 11.20 -17.75 -13.84
CA GLU A 202 12.17 -18.26 -12.88
C GLU A 202 11.62 -19.46 -12.09
N ASP A 203 10.35 -19.41 -11.67
CA ASP A 203 9.70 -20.51 -10.96
C ASP A 203 9.51 -21.73 -11.88
N GLU A 204 9.09 -21.55 -13.10
CA GLU A 204 8.97 -22.62 -14.09
C GLU A 204 10.32 -23.28 -14.39
N ALA A 205 11.36 -22.46 -14.58
CA ALA A 205 12.72 -22.98 -14.82
C ALA A 205 13.25 -23.77 -13.59
N MET A 206 12.95 -23.31 -12.39
CA MET A 206 13.30 -24.01 -11.16
C MET A 206 12.58 -25.35 -11.02
N GLN A 207 11.26 -25.37 -11.29
CA GLN A 207 10.46 -26.59 -11.27
C GLN A 207 10.95 -27.63 -12.30
N LEU A 208 11.29 -27.17 -13.51
CA LEU A 208 11.83 -28.06 -14.56
C LEU A 208 13.16 -28.67 -14.10
N ARG A 209 14.06 -27.87 -13.53
CA ARG A 209 15.33 -28.39 -13.01
C ARG A 209 15.14 -29.43 -11.90
N MET A 210 14.20 -29.22 -11.00
CA MET A 210 13.89 -30.18 -9.93
C MET A 210 13.32 -31.50 -10.49
N ARG A 211 12.44 -31.43 -11.50
CA ARG A 211 11.91 -32.61 -12.17
C ARG A 211 13.02 -33.42 -12.86
N MET A 212 13.88 -32.75 -13.64
CA MET A 212 15.01 -33.39 -14.30
C MET A 212 15.98 -34.07 -13.32
N ALA A 213 16.24 -33.40 -12.18
CA ALA A 213 17.08 -33.97 -11.13
C ALA A 213 16.46 -35.19 -10.46
N SER A 214 15.13 -35.20 -10.25
CA SER A 214 14.44 -36.37 -9.68
C SER A 214 14.39 -37.53 -10.68
N GLU A 215 14.20 -37.28 -11.96
CA GLU A 215 14.21 -38.32 -13.00
C GLU A 215 15.60 -38.95 -13.16
N SER A 216 16.67 -38.16 -13.10
CA SER A 216 18.05 -38.71 -13.17
C SER A 216 18.39 -39.62 -11.98
N GLN A 217 17.89 -39.30 -10.78
CA GLN A 217 18.09 -40.18 -9.60
C GLN A 217 17.37 -41.51 -9.72
N ILE A 218 16.17 -41.53 -10.35
CA ILE A 218 15.38 -42.77 -10.55
C ILE A 218 16.06 -43.70 -11.59
N ILE A 219 16.80 -43.12 -12.54
CA ILE A 219 17.49 -43.91 -13.59
C ILE A 219 18.79 -44.52 -13.08
N GLU A 220 19.39 -43.92 -12.02
CA GLU A 220 20.63 -44.41 -11.41
C GLU A 220 20.40 -45.48 -10.34
N GLU A 221 19.18 -45.71 -9.86
CA GLU A 221 18.74 -46.81 -8.99
C GLU A 221 18.27 -48.02 -9.80
#